data_884812a08e0bdfcaac0e3e69784650a3
#
_entry.id   884812a08e0bdfcaac0e3e69784650a3
#
_cell.length_a   1.000
_cell.length_b   1.000
_cell.length_c   1.000
_cell.angle_alpha   90.00
_cell.angle_beta   90.00
_cell.angle_gamma   90.00
#
_symmetry.space_group_name_H-M   'P 1'
#
loop_
_entity.id
_entity.type
_entity.pdbx_description
1 polymer ?
#
loop_
_entity_poly.entity_id
_entity_poly.type
_entity_poly.pdbx_seq_one_letter_code
_entity_poly.pdbx_strand_id
1 'polypeptide(L)'
;MNKTVKHSRILCAAKCILRFDGFDHHGVIENISLSGALIKLDHNVPNGVHPGDRCYMTLCSNLDSYPVKYTCRVIRVDLALIGIEFLELNMM
;
A
#
# COMPACT_ATOMS: atom_id res chain seq x y z
N MET A 1 -3.08 -23.36 19.04
CA MET A 1 -2.97 -22.72 18.74
C MET A 1 -2.47 -21.90 18.53
N ASN A 2 -2.26 -21.50 18.23
CA ASN A 2 -1.91 -20.73 18.07
C ASN A 2 -1.64 -19.92 17.81
N LYS A 3 -1.59 -19.54 17.73
CA LYS A 3 -1.38 -18.71 17.41
C LYS A 3 -0.74 -17.87 17.50
N THR A 4 -0.27 -17.99 17.47
CA THR A 4 0.32 -17.06 17.61
C THR A 4 0.50 -16.07 16.66
N VAL A 5 0.13 -15.16 16.71
CA VAL A 5 0.13 -14.23 15.79
C VAL A 5 1.26 -13.37 15.77
N LYS A 6 1.82 -13.17 14.68
CA LYS A 6 2.83 -12.33 14.61
C LYS A 6 2.30 -11.12 14.17
N HIS A 7 2.34 -10.13 14.76
CA HIS A 7 1.74 -9.00 14.41
C HIS A 7 2.46 -8.15 13.50
N SER A 8 3.67 -8.42 13.24
CA SER A 8 4.46 -7.55 12.46
C SER A 8 4.03 -7.53 11.03
N ARG A 9 3.43 -8.60 10.54
CA ARG A 9 3.13 -8.66 9.16
C ARG A 9 1.95 -9.53 8.91
N ILE A 10 1.06 -9.10 8.06
CA ILE A 10 -0.10 -9.86 7.69
C ILE A 10 -0.07 -10.08 6.22
N LEU A 11 -0.14 -11.30 5.80
CA LEU A 11 -0.21 -11.64 4.41
C LEU A 11 -1.65 -11.56 3.98
N CYS A 12 -1.92 -10.81 2.95
CA CYS A 12 -3.29 -10.71 2.51
C CYS A 12 -3.28 -10.34 1.04
N ALA A 13 -4.41 -10.49 0.42
CA ALA A 13 -4.53 -10.16 -0.97
C ALA A 13 -5.54 -9.04 -1.11
N ALA A 14 -5.50 -8.11 -0.21
CA ALA A 14 -6.45 -7.01 -0.22
C ALA A 14 -6.15 -6.06 -1.36
N LYS A 15 -7.18 -5.67 -2.07
CA LYS A 15 -7.02 -4.74 -3.16
C LYS A 15 -6.83 -3.34 -2.64
N CYS A 16 -6.03 -2.59 -3.33
CA CYS A 16 -5.77 -1.21 -2.95
C CYS A 16 -5.53 -0.37 -4.18
N ILE A 17 -5.51 0.92 -3.97
CA ILE A 17 -5.20 1.88 -5.01
C ILE A 17 -4.07 2.75 -4.50
N LEU A 18 -3.02 2.87 -5.30
CA LEU A 18 -1.94 3.80 -5.00
C LEU A 18 -2.06 4.99 -5.94
N ARG A 19 -1.94 6.18 -5.38
CA ARG A 19 -2.04 7.39 -6.16
C ARG A 19 -0.69 8.10 -6.20
N PHE A 20 -0.17 8.29 -7.42
CA PHE A 20 1.05 9.04 -7.65
C PHE A 20 0.70 10.16 -8.62
N ASP A 21 1.11 11.37 -8.31
CA ASP A 21 0.92 12.50 -9.22
C ASP A 21 -0.49 12.63 -9.77
N GLY A 22 -1.46 12.30 -8.95
CA GLY A 22 -2.85 12.43 -9.36
C GLY A 22 -3.42 11.26 -10.16
N PHE A 23 -2.62 10.23 -10.42
CA PHE A 23 -3.10 9.06 -11.15
C PHE A 23 -3.23 7.87 -10.23
N ASP A 24 -4.31 7.14 -10.39
CA ASP A 24 -4.60 5.98 -9.57
C ASP A 24 -4.08 4.71 -10.23
N HIS A 25 -3.43 3.88 -9.44
CA HIS A 25 -2.90 2.61 -9.90
C HIS A 25 -3.43 1.50 -9.00
N HIS A 26 -4.06 0.53 -9.60
CA HIS A 26 -4.65 -0.56 -8.84
C HIS A 26 -3.61 -1.63 -8.53
N GLY A 27 -3.73 -2.21 -7.38
CA GLY A 27 -2.81 -3.26 -6.97
C GLY A 27 -3.37 -4.10 -5.85
N VAL A 28 -2.53 -4.98 -5.35
CA VAL A 28 -2.89 -5.91 -4.29
C VAL A 28 -1.82 -5.83 -3.23
N ILE A 29 -2.23 -5.78 -1.99
CA ILE A 29 -1.29 -5.78 -0.88
C ILE A 29 -0.78 -7.18 -0.70
N GLU A 30 0.53 -7.35 -0.84
CA GLU A 30 1.15 -8.65 -0.66
C GLU A 30 1.44 -8.89 0.80
N ASN A 31 1.87 -7.89 1.51
CA ASN A 31 1.95 -7.98 2.96
C ASN A 31 1.94 -6.58 3.53
N ILE A 32 1.63 -6.48 4.80
CA ILE A 32 1.47 -5.21 5.46
C ILE A 32 1.91 -5.35 6.90
N SER A 33 2.48 -4.28 7.43
CA SER A 33 2.86 -4.22 8.83
C SER A 33 2.45 -2.86 9.37
N LEU A 34 2.81 -2.58 10.58
CA LEU A 34 2.49 -1.27 11.15
C LEU A 34 3.25 -0.15 10.46
N SER A 35 4.40 -0.44 9.90
CA SER A 35 5.22 0.61 9.32
C SER A 35 5.04 0.78 7.84
N GLY A 36 4.49 -0.19 7.14
CA GLY A 36 4.35 -0.07 5.71
C GLY A 36 3.79 -1.31 5.06
N ALA A 37 3.88 -1.35 3.75
CA ALA A 37 3.31 -2.43 2.98
C ALA A 37 4.10 -2.70 1.72
N LEU A 38 3.97 -3.91 1.20
CA LEU A 38 4.50 -4.28 -0.09
C LEU A 38 3.30 -4.51 -0.99
N ILE A 39 3.26 -3.82 -2.10
CA ILE A 39 2.12 -3.83 -3.00
C ILE A 39 2.56 -4.26 -4.38
N LYS A 40 1.79 -5.13 -4.99
CA LYS A 40 2.01 -5.52 -6.35
C LYS A 40 0.98 -4.83 -7.22
N LEU A 41 1.44 -3.97 -8.10
CA LEU A 41 0.54 -3.25 -8.99
C LEU A 41 0.13 -4.14 -10.15
N ASP A 42 -0.97 -3.79 -10.79
CA ASP A 42 -1.45 -4.53 -11.96
C ASP A 42 -0.52 -4.39 -13.14
N HIS A 43 0.28 -3.35 -13.14
CA HIS A 43 1.25 -3.06 -14.19
C HIS A 43 2.56 -2.72 -13.53
N ASN A 44 3.61 -2.61 -14.31
CA ASN A 44 4.88 -2.19 -13.73
C ASN A 44 4.76 -0.79 -13.16
N VAL A 45 5.53 -0.53 -12.13
CA VAL A 45 5.55 0.79 -11.51
C VAL A 45 5.97 1.80 -12.56
N PRO A 46 5.27 2.93 -12.65
CA PRO A 46 5.63 3.94 -13.67
C PRO A 46 7.08 4.41 -13.51
N ASN A 47 7.71 4.73 -14.62
CA ASN A 47 9.09 5.12 -14.61
C ASN A 47 9.42 6.35 -13.80
N GLY A 48 8.48 7.21 -13.60
CA GLY A 48 8.71 8.42 -12.83
C GLY A 48 8.64 8.26 -11.33
N VAL A 49 8.34 7.07 -10.86
CA VAL A 49 8.18 6.83 -9.42
C VAL A 49 9.50 6.34 -8.85
N HIS A 50 9.99 7.01 -7.83
CA HIS A 50 11.28 6.70 -7.22
C HIS A 50 11.18 6.62 -5.71
N PRO A 51 12.10 5.92 -5.08
CA PRO A 51 12.16 5.94 -3.61
C PRO A 51 12.25 7.38 -3.12
N GLY A 52 11.52 7.68 -2.10
CA GLY A 52 11.43 9.01 -1.54
C GLY A 52 10.19 9.77 -1.96
N ASP A 53 9.54 9.33 -3.02
CA ASP A 53 8.35 10.01 -3.50
C ASP A 53 7.17 9.78 -2.57
N ARG A 54 6.32 10.76 -2.47
CA ARG A 54 5.10 10.62 -1.69
C ARG A 54 4.02 9.99 -2.52
N CYS A 55 3.18 9.24 -1.87
CA CYS A 55 2.03 8.65 -2.53
C CYS A 55 0.93 8.43 -1.50
N TYR A 56 -0.23 8.07 -1.99
CA TYR A 56 -1.37 7.81 -1.12
C TYR A 56 -1.91 6.43 -1.42
N MET A 57 -2.27 5.71 -0.38
CA MET A 57 -2.83 4.38 -0.56
C MET A 57 -4.23 4.35 0.02
N THR A 58 -5.16 3.79 -0.73
CA THR A 58 -6.53 3.61 -0.27
C THR A 58 -6.86 2.13 -0.34
N LEU A 59 -7.40 1.60 0.73
CA LEU A 59 -7.84 0.22 0.72
C LEU A 59 -9.20 0.11 0.09
N CYS A 60 -9.38 -0.90 -0.73
CA CYS A 60 -10.66 -1.16 -1.35
C CYS A 60 -11.41 -2.14 -0.48
N SER A 61 -12.40 -1.66 0.20
CA SER A 61 -13.16 -2.53 1.07
C SER A 61 -14.60 -2.51 0.64
N ASN A 62 -15.19 -3.66 0.61
CA ASN A 62 -16.59 -3.76 0.28
C ASN A 62 -17.47 -3.45 1.43
N LEU A 63 -16.94 -3.46 2.62
CA LEU A 63 -17.77 -3.34 3.78
C LEU A 63 -17.92 -1.95 4.27
N ASP A 64 -17.06 -1.10 3.85
CA ASP A 64 -17.07 0.19 4.38
C ASP A 64 -17.38 1.24 3.43
N SER A 65 -18.09 2.22 3.83
CA SER A 65 -18.34 3.33 3.01
C SER A 65 -17.30 4.40 3.16
N TYR A 66 -16.40 4.24 4.08
CA TYR A 66 -15.41 5.27 4.35
C TYR A 66 -14.03 4.73 4.06
N PRO A 67 -13.51 4.98 2.89
CA PRO A 67 -12.18 4.48 2.57
C PRO A 67 -11.13 5.10 3.47
N VAL A 68 -10.19 4.32 3.88
CA VAL A 68 -9.08 4.79 4.69
C VAL A 68 -7.94 5.12 3.76
N LYS A 69 -7.43 6.32 3.90
CA LYS A 69 -6.36 6.80 3.06
C LYS A 69 -5.10 6.96 3.89
N TYR A 70 -4.03 6.42 3.39
CA TYR A 70 -2.74 6.49 4.06
C TYR A 70 -1.81 7.36 3.27
N THR A 71 -1.13 8.28 3.94
CA THR A 71 -0.07 9.05 3.32
C THR A 71 1.20 8.23 3.45
N CYS A 72 1.87 8.00 2.37
CA CYS A 72 2.99 7.08 2.32
C CYS A 72 4.18 7.66 1.60
N ARG A 73 5.31 7.00 1.76
CA ARG A 73 6.52 7.32 1.02
C ARG A 73 7.01 6.04 0.37
N VAL A 74 7.40 6.14 -0.90
CA VAL A 74 7.96 5.00 -1.62
C VAL A 74 9.34 4.72 -1.05
N ILE A 75 9.62 3.47 -0.71
CA ILE A 75 10.93 3.10 -0.21
C ILE A 75 11.64 2.13 -1.14
N ARG A 76 10.91 1.51 -2.05
CA ARG A 76 11.51 0.52 -2.92
C ARG A 76 10.65 0.29 -4.13
N VAL A 77 11.28 0.13 -5.28
CA VAL A 77 10.58 -0.15 -6.51
C VAL A 77 11.27 -1.30 -7.23
N ASP A 78 10.51 -2.29 -7.67
CA ASP A 78 11.07 -3.42 -8.39
C ASP A 78 10.00 -3.99 -9.32
N LEU A 79 10.08 -3.63 -10.59
CA LEU A 79 9.10 -4.06 -11.60
C LEU A 79 7.70 -3.62 -11.20
N ALA A 80 6.83 -4.55 -10.88
CA ALA A 80 5.47 -4.23 -10.45
C ALA A 80 5.33 -4.13 -8.94
N LEU A 81 6.41 -4.37 -8.21
CA LEU A 81 6.36 -4.32 -6.74
C LEU A 81 6.80 -2.97 -6.24
N ILE A 82 6.11 -2.47 -5.25
CA ILE A 82 6.46 -1.22 -4.65
C ILE A 82 6.33 -1.35 -3.14
N GLY A 83 7.39 -0.97 -2.44
CA GLY A 83 7.37 -0.94 -0.99
C GLY A 83 7.11 0.48 -0.55
N ILE A 84 6.20 0.64 0.40
CA ILE A 84 5.86 1.95 0.92
C ILE A 84 5.94 1.94 2.43
N GLU A 85 6.26 3.10 2.99
CA GLU A 85 6.18 3.25 4.43
C GLU A 85 5.06 4.22 4.73
N PHE A 86 4.34 3.95 5.80
CA PHE A 86 3.23 4.80 6.20
C PHE A 86 3.78 6.00 6.95
N LEU A 87 3.37 7.19 6.52
CA LEU A 87 3.80 8.41 7.18
C LEU A 87 2.72 8.89 8.13
N GLU A 88 1.49 8.78 7.67
CA GLU A 88 0.40 9.27 8.45
C GLU A 88 -0.84 8.55 8.09
N LEU A 89 -1.71 8.32 9.06
CA LEU A 89 -3.00 7.75 8.82
C LEU A 89 -4.01 8.87 8.88
N ASN A 90 -4.66 9.12 7.77
CA ASN A 90 -5.68 10.14 7.72
C ASN A 90 -7.03 9.50 7.92
N MET A 91 -7.63 9.79 9.06
CA MET A 91 -8.84 9.16 9.39
C MET A 91 -10.01 10.06 9.35
N MET A 92 -9.98 11.07 8.68
CA MET A 92 -11.07 11.95 8.77
C MET A 92 -12.11 11.75 7.80
#